data_723ecf0fb4e546b16883dcebcc36d6fb
#
_entry.id   723ecf0fb4e546b16883dcebcc36d6fb
#
_cell.length_a   1.000
_cell.length_b   1.000
_cell.length_c   1.000
_cell.angle_alpha   90.00
_cell.angle_beta   90.00
_cell.angle_gamma   90.00
#
_symmetry.space_group_name_H-M   'P 1'
#
loop_
_entity.id
_entity.type
_entity.pdbx_description
1 polymer ?
#
loop_
_entity_poly.entity_id
_entity_poly.type
_entity_poly.pdbx_seq_one_letter_code
_entity_poly.pdbx_strand_id
1 'polypeptide(L)'
;PLLLMHGHPQSMVMWHKVLPILAKQHTLVLMDLRGYGDSSRPKADSQHLNHSKREMALDAMAVMEAYGFEQFDVLAHDRGARVAHRLAIDHAHAVRRLMLLDIAPTLAMYENTTEAFARAYWHWFALIQPAPLPEALIDADPARYVRSVMGGRFAGLAPFSPLALAEYERCALIPGTSTSICEDYRASAAVDLEHDRKDVASDNRVVQPLRVIWGEHGSVGRCFDVLSLWRERAKNVSGMALPCGHYLAEE
;
A
#
# COMPACT_ATOMS: atom_id res chain seq x y z
N PRO A 1 1.56 -18.27 10.00
CA PRO A 1 2.05 -17.58 8.81
C PRO A 1 1.83 -16.07 8.90
N LEU A 2 2.70 -15.29 8.28
CA LEU A 2 2.65 -13.84 8.18
C LEU A 2 2.78 -13.44 6.70
N LEU A 3 1.73 -12.80 6.17
CA LEU A 3 1.73 -12.22 4.83
C LEU A 3 2.32 -10.80 4.88
N LEU A 4 3.27 -10.52 3.97
CA LEU A 4 3.90 -9.21 3.84
C LEU A 4 3.56 -8.59 2.47
N MET A 5 2.97 -7.39 2.48
CA MET A 5 2.57 -6.66 1.27
C MET A 5 3.23 -5.27 1.24
N HIS A 6 3.94 -4.99 0.16
CA HIS A 6 4.67 -3.73 -0.07
C HIS A 6 3.76 -2.60 -0.55
N GLY A 7 4.35 -1.43 -0.77
CA GLY A 7 3.68 -0.26 -1.35
C GLY A 7 4.37 0.31 -2.59
N HIS A 8 3.88 1.46 -3.04
CA HIS A 8 4.41 2.20 -4.20
C HIS A 8 5.64 3.02 -3.82
N PRO A 9 6.68 3.08 -4.66
CA PRO A 9 6.90 2.35 -5.91
C PRO A 9 7.81 1.11 -5.73
N GLN A 10 7.72 0.46 -4.59
CA GLN A 10 8.58 -0.63 -4.18
C GLN A 10 8.08 -2.00 -4.68
N SER A 11 8.78 -3.06 -4.30
CA SER A 11 8.43 -4.46 -4.47
C SER A 11 8.57 -5.18 -3.12
N MET A 12 8.34 -6.49 -3.09
CA MET A 12 8.51 -7.30 -1.88
C MET A 12 9.92 -7.20 -1.26
N VAL A 13 10.90 -6.73 -2.03
CA VAL A 13 12.29 -6.53 -1.55
C VAL A 13 12.37 -5.50 -0.43
N MET A 14 11.41 -4.59 -0.28
CA MET A 14 11.40 -3.59 0.81
C MET A 14 11.51 -4.20 2.21
N TRP A 15 11.15 -5.46 2.36
CA TRP A 15 11.16 -6.15 3.64
C TRP A 15 12.53 -6.70 4.04
N HIS A 16 13.56 -6.61 3.15
CA HIS A 16 14.85 -7.28 3.32
C HIS A 16 15.55 -7.03 4.65
N LYS A 17 15.41 -5.83 5.23
CA LYS A 17 16.02 -5.50 6.53
C LYS A 17 15.33 -6.16 7.72
N VAL A 18 14.02 -6.34 7.64
CA VAL A 18 13.21 -6.89 8.76
C VAL A 18 13.01 -8.40 8.67
N LEU A 19 13.17 -9.00 7.48
CA LEU A 19 12.99 -10.44 7.28
C LEU A 19 13.80 -11.32 8.22
N PRO A 20 15.12 -11.07 8.48
CA PRO A 20 15.92 -11.92 9.36
C PRO A 20 15.41 -11.96 10.81
N ILE A 21 14.68 -10.92 11.23
CA ILE A 21 14.08 -10.82 12.56
C ILE A 21 12.75 -11.56 12.57
N LEU A 22 11.88 -11.29 11.60
CA LEU A 22 10.53 -11.85 11.52
C LEU A 22 10.57 -13.37 11.27
N ALA A 23 11.51 -13.86 10.47
CA ALA A 23 11.66 -15.28 10.15
C ALA A 23 12.00 -16.15 11.36
N LYS A 24 12.47 -15.57 12.46
CA LYS A 24 12.73 -16.31 13.71
C LYS A 24 11.44 -16.79 14.38
N GLN A 25 10.31 -16.17 14.11
CA GLN A 25 9.04 -16.42 14.81
C GLN A 25 7.87 -16.72 13.87
N HIS A 26 8.04 -16.48 12.55
CA HIS A 26 6.96 -16.59 11.58
C HIS A 26 7.40 -17.36 10.34
N THR A 27 6.49 -18.12 9.76
CA THR A 27 6.57 -18.49 8.34
C THR A 27 6.15 -17.27 7.54
N LEU A 28 7.05 -16.76 6.70
CA LEU A 28 6.84 -15.52 5.96
C LEU A 28 6.39 -15.83 4.53
N VAL A 29 5.33 -15.17 4.09
CA VAL A 29 4.91 -15.14 2.70
C VAL A 29 4.99 -13.70 2.22
N LEU A 30 5.83 -13.45 1.21
CA LEU A 30 5.99 -12.15 0.58
C LEU A 30 5.39 -12.21 -0.81
N MET A 31 4.68 -11.16 -1.20
CA MET A 31 4.15 -11.06 -2.55
C MET A 31 4.40 -9.68 -3.14
N ASP A 32 4.64 -9.63 -4.43
CA ASP A 32 4.47 -8.40 -5.19
C ASP A 32 2.99 -8.21 -5.52
N LEU A 33 2.48 -7.01 -5.29
CA LEU A 33 1.11 -6.67 -5.67
C LEU A 33 0.96 -6.75 -7.20
N ARG A 34 -0.25 -7.11 -7.70
CA ARG A 34 -0.51 -7.03 -9.14
C ARG A 34 -0.12 -5.66 -9.68
N GLY A 35 0.54 -5.62 -10.83
CA GLY A 35 1.04 -4.41 -11.43
C GLY A 35 2.41 -3.94 -10.92
N TYR A 36 2.94 -4.56 -9.89
CA TYR A 36 4.24 -4.24 -9.27
C TYR A 36 5.17 -5.45 -9.31
N GLY A 37 6.47 -5.21 -9.07
CA GLY A 37 7.48 -6.26 -9.00
C GLY A 37 7.46 -7.16 -10.22
N ASP A 38 7.53 -8.45 -9.99
CA ASP A 38 7.41 -9.48 -11.02
C ASP A 38 5.99 -10.07 -11.17
N SER A 39 5.01 -9.53 -10.42
CA SER A 39 3.61 -9.94 -10.53
C SER A 39 2.98 -9.52 -11.87
N SER A 40 1.91 -10.19 -12.24
CA SER A 40 1.16 -9.94 -13.48
C SER A 40 0.63 -8.49 -13.55
N ARG A 41 0.48 -7.99 -14.77
CA ARG A 41 -0.07 -6.68 -15.10
C ARG A 41 -1.37 -6.85 -15.87
N PRO A 42 -2.52 -6.93 -15.16
CA PRO A 42 -3.82 -7.07 -15.80
C PRO A 42 -4.11 -5.89 -16.74
N LYS A 43 -4.90 -6.13 -17.74
CA LYS A 43 -5.36 -5.04 -18.61
C LYS A 43 -6.20 -4.05 -17.82
N ALA A 44 -6.03 -2.77 -18.13
CA ALA A 44 -6.93 -1.73 -17.67
C ALA A 44 -8.37 -2.01 -18.14
N ASP A 45 -9.32 -1.68 -17.29
CA ASP A 45 -10.75 -1.70 -17.64
C ASP A 45 -11.37 -0.33 -17.34
N SER A 46 -12.52 -0.04 -17.96
CA SER A 46 -13.15 1.28 -17.87
C SER A 46 -13.65 1.67 -16.48
N GLN A 47 -13.75 0.71 -15.57
CA GLN A 47 -14.17 0.90 -14.18
C GLN A 47 -13.02 0.71 -13.18
N HIS A 48 -11.81 0.43 -13.66
CA HIS A 48 -10.59 0.18 -12.88
C HIS A 48 -10.70 -1.03 -11.92
N LEU A 49 -11.65 -1.95 -12.15
CA LEU A 49 -11.93 -3.08 -11.27
C LEU A 49 -10.73 -4.01 -11.12
N ASN A 50 -10.04 -4.29 -12.24
CA ASN A 50 -8.89 -5.19 -12.26
C ASN A 50 -7.73 -4.74 -11.36
N HIS A 51 -7.71 -3.48 -10.93
CA HIS A 51 -6.68 -2.93 -10.05
C HIS A 51 -7.25 -2.45 -8.70
N SER A 52 -8.52 -2.80 -8.40
CA SER A 52 -9.13 -2.47 -7.12
C SER A 52 -8.47 -3.21 -5.95
N LYS A 53 -8.56 -2.64 -4.76
CA LYS A 53 -8.06 -3.29 -3.54
C LYS A 53 -8.80 -4.59 -3.23
N ARG A 54 -10.04 -4.72 -3.70
CA ARG A 54 -10.81 -5.96 -3.58
C ARG A 54 -10.21 -7.08 -4.41
N GLU A 55 -9.88 -6.82 -5.67
CA GLU A 55 -9.21 -7.79 -6.53
C GLU A 55 -7.80 -8.14 -6.02
N MET A 56 -7.06 -7.15 -5.51
CA MET A 56 -5.75 -7.41 -4.88
C MET A 56 -5.88 -8.23 -3.59
N ALA A 57 -6.98 -8.07 -2.84
CA ALA A 57 -7.25 -8.91 -1.68
C ALA A 57 -7.54 -10.37 -2.06
N LEU A 58 -8.21 -10.61 -3.20
CA LEU A 58 -8.38 -11.96 -3.74
C LEU A 58 -7.04 -12.58 -4.15
N ASP A 59 -6.11 -11.82 -4.72
CA ASP A 59 -4.75 -12.32 -4.98
C ASP A 59 -4.07 -12.76 -3.69
N ALA A 60 -4.16 -11.94 -2.64
CA ALA A 60 -3.58 -12.27 -1.33
C ALA A 60 -4.18 -13.55 -0.75
N MET A 61 -5.50 -13.75 -0.86
CA MET A 61 -6.16 -14.99 -0.47
C MET A 61 -5.64 -16.18 -1.28
N ALA A 62 -5.59 -16.06 -2.60
CA ALA A 62 -5.13 -17.14 -3.49
C ALA A 62 -3.67 -17.54 -3.20
N VAL A 63 -2.80 -16.56 -2.95
CA VAL A 63 -1.40 -16.82 -2.57
C VAL A 63 -1.32 -17.58 -1.26
N MET A 64 -2.05 -17.17 -0.22
CA MET A 64 -2.02 -17.83 1.07
C MET A 64 -2.63 -19.23 1.01
N GLU A 65 -3.72 -19.41 0.27
CA GLU A 65 -4.36 -20.70 0.03
C GLU A 65 -3.45 -21.67 -0.72
N ALA A 66 -2.69 -21.19 -1.71
CA ALA A 66 -1.72 -22.01 -2.46
C ALA A 66 -0.60 -22.57 -1.56
N TYR A 67 -0.29 -21.90 -0.45
CA TYR A 67 0.62 -22.40 0.58
C TYR A 67 -0.09 -23.18 1.72
N GLY A 68 -1.39 -23.43 1.61
CA GLY A 68 -2.18 -24.16 2.60
C GLY A 68 -2.49 -23.36 3.87
N PHE A 69 -2.48 -22.03 3.82
CA PHE A 69 -2.76 -21.18 4.97
C PHE A 69 -4.18 -20.60 4.91
N GLU A 70 -5.09 -21.16 5.68
CA GLU A 70 -6.47 -20.67 5.80
C GLU A 70 -6.58 -19.43 6.69
N GLN A 71 -5.69 -19.27 7.67
CA GLN A 71 -5.63 -18.14 8.57
C GLN A 71 -4.20 -17.63 8.76
N PHE A 72 -4.02 -16.32 8.70
CA PHE A 72 -2.70 -15.68 8.76
C PHE A 72 -2.74 -14.29 9.39
N ASP A 73 -1.57 -13.84 9.82
CA ASP A 73 -1.32 -12.47 10.22
C ASP A 73 -0.92 -11.64 8.99
N VAL A 74 -1.13 -10.33 9.03
CA VAL A 74 -0.78 -9.44 7.91
C VAL A 74 0.09 -8.29 8.41
N LEU A 75 1.19 -8.04 7.71
CA LEU A 75 2.02 -6.84 7.83
C LEU A 75 2.09 -6.17 6.45
N ALA A 76 1.63 -4.94 6.37
CA ALA A 76 1.53 -4.28 5.08
C ALA A 76 1.86 -2.79 5.13
N HIS A 77 2.43 -2.27 4.06
CA HIS A 77 2.85 -0.89 3.91
C HIS A 77 2.16 -0.20 2.73
N ASP A 78 1.83 1.08 2.87
CA ASP A 78 1.30 1.97 1.82
C ASP A 78 0.19 1.32 0.97
N ARG A 79 0.41 1.06 -0.33
CA ARG A 79 -0.61 0.43 -1.21
C ARG A 79 -1.01 -0.96 -0.70
N GLY A 80 -0.06 -1.75 -0.24
CA GLY A 80 -0.34 -3.07 0.37
C GLY A 80 -1.15 -2.96 1.66
N ALA A 81 -0.94 -1.91 2.46
CA ALA A 81 -1.74 -1.68 3.66
C ALA A 81 -3.21 -1.36 3.32
N ARG A 82 -3.49 -0.75 2.17
CA ARG A 82 -4.86 -0.54 1.67
C ARG A 82 -5.50 -1.84 1.21
N VAL A 83 -4.71 -2.73 0.58
CA VAL A 83 -5.14 -4.10 0.28
C VAL A 83 -5.44 -4.86 1.57
N ALA A 84 -4.57 -4.77 2.58
CA ALA A 84 -4.78 -5.42 3.88
C ALA A 84 -6.05 -4.93 4.59
N HIS A 85 -6.38 -3.64 4.50
CA HIS A 85 -7.64 -3.10 5.01
C HIS A 85 -8.83 -3.76 4.34
N ARG A 86 -8.85 -3.81 3.00
CA ARG A 86 -9.92 -4.45 2.23
C ARG A 86 -10.00 -5.96 2.49
N LEU A 87 -8.85 -6.64 2.58
CA LEU A 87 -8.75 -8.06 2.91
C LEU A 87 -9.38 -8.36 4.29
N ALA A 88 -9.10 -7.53 5.29
CA ALA A 88 -9.63 -7.70 6.64
C ALA A 88 -11.15 -7.49 6.71
N ILE A 89 -11.71 -6.64 5.85
CA ILE A 89 -13.15 -6.42 5.73
C ILE A 89 -13.82 -7.58 4.97
N ASP A 90 -13.35 -7.89 3.75
CA ASP A 90 -14.03 -8.83 2.85
C ASP A 90 -13.77 -10.30 3.24
N HIS A 91 -12.63 -10.61 3.88
CA HIS A 91 -12.19 -11.95 4.26
C HIS A 91 -11.83 -12.03 5.75
N ALA A 92 -12.72 -11.51 6.62
CA ALA A 92 -12.49 -11.40 8.05
C ALA A 92 -12.10 -12.73 8.73
N HIS A 93 -12.56 -13.87 8.20
CA HIS A 93 -12.27 -15.20 8.71
C HIS A 93 -10.81 -15.64 8.51
N ALA A 94 -10.13 -15.10 7.50
CA ALA A 94 -8.77 -15.47 7.14
C ALA A 94 -7.71 -14.63 7.88
N VAL A 95 -8.02 -13.39 8.24
CA VAL A 95 -7.09 -12.48 8.91
C VAL A 95 -7.22 -12.59 10.42
N ARG A 96 -6.17 -13.01 11.12
CA ARG A 96 -6.17 -13.09 12.59
C ARG A 96 -5.89 -11.73 13.25
N ARG A 97 -4.91 -11.00 12.75
CA ARG A 97 -4.52 -9.66 13.18
C ARG A 97 -3.73 -8.98 12.06
N LEU A 98 -3.70 -7.66 12.08
CA LEU A 98 -2.98 -6.91 11.06
C LEU A 98 -2.20 -5.73 11.64
N MET A 99 -1.07 -5.44 10.99
CA MET A 99 -0.27 -4.25 11.23
C MET A 99 -0.14 -3.48 9.92
N LEU A 100 -0.55 -2.20 9.95
CA LEU A 100 -0.50 -1.30 8.80
C LEU A 100 0.54 -0.23 9.03
N LEU A 101 1.41 -0.03 8.03
CA LEU A 101 2.50 0.92 8.09
C LEU A 101 2.20 2.14 7.21
N ASP A 102 2.31 3.32 7.83
CA ASP A 102 2.26 4.68 7.27
C ASP A 102 1.08 4.95 6.35
N ILE A 103 -0.13 4.59 6.77
CA ILE A 103 -1.38 4.97 6.10
C ILE A 103 -2.46 5.45 7.07
N ALA A 104 -3.35 6.30 6.58
CA ALA A 104 -4.69 6.51 7.12
C ALA A 104 -5.73 5.91 6.16
N PRO A 105 -7.01 5.72 6.57
CA PRO A 105 -8.05 5.18 5.69
C PRO A 105 -8.20 5.98 4.40
N THR A 106 -8.29 5.29 3.25
CA THR A 106 -8.26 5.92 1.93
C THR A 106 -9.35 6.97 1.75
N LEU A 107 -10.60 6.64 2.11
CA LEU A 107 -11.73 7.56 2.03
C LEU A 107 -11.47 8.82 2.86
N ALA A 108 -11.03 8.67 4.11
CA ALA A 108 -10.76 9.79 4.99
C ALA A 108 -9.65 10.71 4.45
N MET A 109 -8.61 10.14 3.81
CA MET A 109 -7.53 10.94 3.21
C MET A 109 -8.03 11.77 2.02
N TYR A 110 -8.91 11.22 1.18
CA TYR A 110 -9.50 11.98 0.06
C TYR A 110 -10.48 13.06 0.57
N GLU A 111 -11.36 12.71 1.50
CA GLU A 111 -12.39 13.64 2.03
C GLU A 111 -11.79 14.79 2.86
N ASN A 112 -10.65 14.58 3.50
CA ASN A 112 -9.94 15.58 4.29
C ASN A 112 -8.71 16.14 3.55
N THR A 113 -8.75 16.20 2.21
CA THR A 113 -7.67 16.77 1.41
C THR A 113 -7.46 18.25 1.73
N THR A 114 -6.24 18.57 2.14
CA THR A 114 -5.77 19.93 2.38
C THR A 114 -4.68 20.31 1.38
N GLU A 115 -4.33 21.61 1.30
CA GLU A 115 -3.18 22.06 0.47
C GLU A 115 -1.89 21.33 0.89
N ALA A 116 -1.64 21.19 2.19
CA ALA A 116 -0.46 20.49 2.71
C ALA A 116 -0.41 19.03 2.26
N PHE A 117 -1.54 18.32 2.33
CA PHE A 117 -1.63 16.96 1.84
C PHE A 117 -1.47 16.87 0.32
N ALA A 118 -2.14 17.72 -0.45
CA ALA A 118 -2.03 17.74 -1.91
C ALA A 118 -0.58 18.00 -2.39
N ARG A 119 0.15 18.89 -1.71
CA ARG A 119 1.57 19.14 -1.99
C ARG A 119 2.45 17.92 -1.65
N ALA A 120 2.23 17.30 -0.50
CA ALA A 120 3.02 16.16 -0.03
C ALA A 120 2.72 14.88 -0.81
N TYR A 121 1.46 14.69 -1.23
CA TYR A 121 0.96 13.52 -1.95
C TYR A 121 0.54 13.85 -3.39
N TRP A 122 1.24 14.80 -4.03
CA TRP A 122 0.95 15.27 -5.40
C TRP A 122 0.72 14.12 -6.39
N HIS A 123 1.46 13.01 -6.23
CA HIS A 123 1.35 11.84 -7.08
C HIS A 123 -0.03 11.16 -7.00
N TRP A 124 -0.75 11.23 -5.88
CA TRP A 124 -2.13 10.73 -5.79
C TRP A 124 -3.04 11.43 -6.78
N PHE A 125 -2.87 12.75 -6.94
CA PHE A 125 -3.70 13.58 -7.81
C PHE A 125 -3.21 13.56 -9.26
N ALA A 126 -1.92 13.35 -9.48
CA ALA A 126 -1.34 13.20 -10.80
C ALA A 126 -1.65 11.83 -11.42
N LEU A 127 -1.48 10.75 -10.68
CA LEU A 127 -1.63 9.38 -11.19
C LEU A 127 -3.08 8.97 -11.47
N ILE A 128 -4.06 9.68 -10.93
CA ILE A 128 -5.48 9.45 -11.23
C ILE A 128 -5.97 10.18 -12.49
N GLN A 129 -5.14 11.00 -13.12
CA GLN A 129 -5.53 11.71 -14.33
C GLN A 129 -5.80 10.73 -15.49
N PRO A 130 -6.62 11.13 -16.49
CA PRO A 130 -6.90 10.28 -17.64
C PRO A 130 -5.63 9.84 -18.38
N ALA A 131 -5.64 8.59 -18.83
CA ALA A 131 -4.58 8.09 -19.73
C ALA A 131 -4.53 8.91 -21.03
N PRO A 132 -3.37 9.08 -21.65
CA PRO A 132 -2.07 8.51 -21.29
C PRO A 132 -1.17 9.47 -20.49
N LEU A 133 -1.71 10.54 -19.89
CA LEU A 133 -0.89 11.61 -19.32
C LEU A 133 0.07 11.13 -18.21
N PRO A 134 -0.41 10.50 -17.12
CA PRO A 134 0.50 10.08 -16.05
C PRO A 134 1.43 8.93 -16.46
N GLU A 135 0.93 8.03 -17.33
CA GLU A 135 1.75 6.95 -17.88
C GLU A 135 2.94 7.52 -18.67
N ALA A 136 2.69 8.50 -19.54
CA ALA A 136 3.75 9.12 -20.34
C ALA A 136 4.81 9.84 -19.48
N LEU A 137 4.39 10.40 -18.32
CA LEU A 137 5.33 11.02 -17.37
C LEU A 137 6.22 9.97 -16.69
N ILE A 138 5.69 8.79 -16.37
CA ILE A 138 6.47 7.69 -15.80
C ILE A 138 7.38 7.08 -16.88
N ASP A 139 6.83 6.79 -18.07
CA ASP A 139 7.53 6.09 -19.15
C ASP A 139 8.66 6.94 -19.77
N ALA A 140 8.64 8.26 -19.60
CA ALA A 140 9.72 9.14 -20.04
C ALA A 140 11.08 8.80 -19.39
N ASP A 141 11.07 8.40 -18.11
CA ASP A 141 12.23 7.89 -17.37
C ASP A 141 11.75 7.18 -16.08
N PRO A 142 11.40 5.89 -16.17
CA PRO A 142 10.83 5.15 -15.03
C PRO A 142 11.78 5.06 -13.83
N ALA A 143 13.08 4.91 -14.05
CA ALA A 143 14.06 4.85 -12.97
C ALA A 143 14.15 6.21 -12.24
N ARG A 144 14.17 7.31 -12.99
CA ARG A 144 14.15 8.65 -12.40
C ARG A 144 12.85 8.91 -11.64
N TYR A 145 11.72 8.44 -12.16
CA TYR A 145 10.44 8.54 -11.46
C TYR A 145 10.52 7.88 -10.08
N VAL A 146 10.99 6.62 -10.00
CA VAL A 146 11.19 5.89 -8.74
C VAL A 146 12.07 6.68 -7.79
N ARG A 147 13.26 7.10 -8.23
CA ARG A 147 14.20 7.90 -7.41
C ARG A 147 13.58 9.21 -6.93
N SER A 148 12.80 9.88 -7.77
CA SER A 148 12.17 11.16 -7.42
C SER A 148 11.08 10.99 -6.38
N VAL A 149 10.22 9.98 -6.52
CA VAL A 149 9.16 9.69 -5.55
C VAL A 149 9.75 9.27 -4.20
N MET A 150 10.73 8.38 -4.21
CA MET A 150 11.37 7.88 -2.98
C MET A 150 12.27 8.94 -2.34
N GLY A 151 13.09 9.59 -3.13
CA GLY A 151 14.03 10.62 -2.66
C GLY A 151 13.37 11.90 -2.19
N GLY A 152 12.14 12.18 -2.63
CA GLY A 152 11.33 13.31 -2.18
C GLY A 152 10.73 13.15 -0.76
N ARG A 153 10.96 12.02 -0.08
CA ARG A 153 10.51 11.78 1.29
C ARG A 153 11.56 12.22 2.30
N PHE A 154 11.20 12.16 3.59
CA PHE A 154 12.00 12.69 4.71
C PHE A 154 13.49 12.28 4.69
N ALA A 155 13.76 10.99 4.57
CA ALA A 155 15.14 10.47 4.63
C ALA A 155 15.87 10.47 3.27
N GLY A 156 15.23 10.95 2.21
CA GLY A 156 15.79 10.88 0.86
C GLY A 156 16.03 9.45 0.40
N LEU A 157 17.12 9.22 -0.31
CA LEU A 157 17.51 7.88 -0.78
C LEU A 157 18.47 7.15 0.19
N ALA A 158 18.90 7.78 1.26
CA ALA A 158 19.88 7.22 2.18
C ALA A 158 19.50 5.88 2.83
N PRO A 159 18.22 5.62 3.17
CA PRO A 159 17.83 4.35 3.79
C PRO A 159 17.93 3.15 2.85
N PHE A 160 17.85 3.35 1.54
CA PHE A 160 17.77 2.26 0.58
C PHE A 160 19.15 1.68 0.27
N SER A 161 19.28 0.35 0.39
CA SER A 161 20.49 -0.30 -0.10
C SER A 161 20.60 -0.14 -1.62
N PRO A 162 21.82 -0.06 -2.19
CA PRO A 162 21.98 0.04 -3.65
C PRO A 162 21.30 -1.10 -4.42
N LEU A 163 21.28 -2.31 -3.86
CA LEU A 163 20.64 -3.48 -4.48
C LEU A 163 19.10 -3.35 -4.45
N ALA A 164 18.51 -2.92 -3.32
CA ALA A 164 17.07 -2.72 -3.25
C ALA A 164 16.61 -1.61 -4.19
N LEU A 165 17.34 -0.49 -4.24
CA LEU A 165 17.01 0.62 -5.14
C LEU A 165 17.11 0.20 -6.62
N ALA A 166 18.15 -0.54 -7.00
CA ALA A 166 18.30 -1.07 -8.34
C ALA A 166 17.14 -2.02 -8.72
N GLU A 167 16.65 -2.81 -7.75
CA GLU A 167 15.49 -3.69 -7.97
C GLU A 167 14.20 -2.89 -8.19
N TYR A 168 13.95 -1.84 -7.43
CA TYR A 168 12.78 -0.98 -7.65
C TYR A 168 12.82 -0.30 -9.03
N GLU A 169 14.00 0.16 -9.45
CA GLU A 169 14.20 0.71 -10.79
C GLU A 169 13.98 -0.34 -11.89
N ARG A 170 14.52 -1.56 -11.71
CA ARG A 170 14.29 -2.67 -12.65
C ARG A 170 12.79 -2.97 -12.81
N CYS A 171 12.07 -3.05 -11.70
CA CYS A 171 10.63 -3.31 -11.71
C CYS A 171 9.84 -2.21 -12.44
N ALA A 172 10.25 -0.95 -12.30
CA ALA A 172 9.60 0.17 -12.99
C ALA A 172 9.78 0.12 -14.52
N LEU A 173 10.87 -0.50 -15.00
CA LEU A 173 11.17 -0.66 -16.43
C LEU A 173 10.40 -1.80 -17.10
N ILE A 174 9.70 -2.65 -16.33
CA ILE A 174 8.93 -3.75 -16.92
C ILE A 174 7.72 -3.18 -17.68
N PRO A 175 7.51 -3.58 -18.95
CA PRO A 175 6.40 -3.06 -19.76
C PRO A 175 5.04 -3.20 -19.07
N GLY A 176 4.24 -2.13 -19.09
CA GLY A 176 2.92 -2.08 -18.47
C GLY A 176 2.91 -1.70 -16.98
N THR A 177 4.08 -1.50 -16.36
CA THR A 177 4.15 -1.07 -14.95
C THR A 177 3.54 0.31 -14.75
N SER A 178 3.83 1.27 -15.62
CA SER A 178 3.25 2.63 -15.55
C SER A 178 1.73 2.60 -15.62
N THR A 179 1.17 1.86 -16.57
CA THR A 179 -0.28 1.66 -16.69
C THR A 179 -0.86 1.05 -15.42
N SER A 180 -0.26 -0.02 -14.91
CA SER A 180 -0.76 -0.70 -13.70
C SER A 180 -0.68 0.19 -12.46
N ILE A 181 0.38 0.97 -12.30
CA ILE A 181 0.49 1.96 -11.23
C ILE A 181 -0.66 2.97 -11.34
N CYS A 182 -0.87 3.57 -12.51
CA CYS A 182 -1.95 4.55 -12.69
C CYS A 182 -3.32 3.94 -12.44
N GLU A 183 -3.58 2.73 -12.92
CA GLU A 183 -4.83 2.01 -12.69
C GLU A 183 -5.07 1.69 -11.20
N ASP A 184 -4.04 1.32 -10.45
CA ASP A 184 -4.14 1.14 -8.99
C ASP A 184 -4.58 2.44 -8.30
N TYR A 185 -4.04 3.60 -8.70
CA TYR A 185 -4.44 4.89 -8.16
C TYR A 185 -5.83 5.31 -8.63
N ARG A 186 -6.21 5.09 -9.89
CA ARG A 186 -7.56 5.35 -10.42
C ARG A 186 -8.60 4.51 -9.69
N ALA A 187 -8.35 3.22 -9.50
CA ALA A 187 -9.21 2.36 -8.70
C ALA A 187 -9.42 2.91 -7.29
N SER A 188 -8.33 3.39 -6.66
CA SER A 188 -8.39 3.98 -5.32
C SER A 188 -9.19 5.26 -5.22
N ALA A 189 -9.24 6.06 -6.30
CA ALA A 189 -10.02 7.30 -6.35
C ALA A 189 -11.46 7.09 -6.85
N ALA A 190 -11.81 5.88 -7.28
CA ALA A 190 -13.11 5.52 -7.85
C ALA A 190 -13.76 4.37 -7.06
N VAL A 191 -13.63 3.14 -7.57
CA VAL A 191 -14.32 1.95 -7.05
C VAL A 191 -13.97 1.63 -5.60
N ASP A 192 -12.73 1.84 -5.18
CA ASP A 192 -12.34 1.60 -3.78
C ASP A 192 -13.02 2.59 -2.83
N LEU A 193 -13.19 3.87 -3.21
CA LEU A 193 -13.95 4.83 -2.42
C LEU A 193 -15.45 4.46 -2.33
N GLU A 194 -16.01 3.87 -3.39
CA GLU A 194 -17.39 3.36 -3.33
C GLU A 194 -17.52 2.21 -2.35
N HIS A 195 -16.53 1.29 -2.33
CA HIS A 195 -16.48 0.23 -1.34
C HIS A 195 -16.38 0.79 0.08
N ASP A 196 -15.47 1.72 0.32
CA ASP A 196 -15.28 2.34 1.62
C ASP A 196 -16.52 3.10 2.09
N ARG A 197 -17.23 3.84 1.21
CA ARG A 197 -18.49 4.51 1.54
C ARG A 197 -19.59 3.53 1.92
N LYS A 198 -19.69 2.39 1.22
CA LYS A 198 -20.64 1.32 1.57
C LYS A 198 -20.35 0.74 2.95
N ASP A 199 -19.08 0.49 3.27
CA ASP A 199 -18.67 0.00 4.58
C ASP A 199 -19.00 1.02 5.68
N VAL A 200 -18.76 2.31 5.44
CA VAL A 200 -19.14 3.38 6.37
C VAL A 200 -20.64 3.40 6.61
N ALA A 201 -21.44 3.37 5.54
CA ALA A 201 -22.90 3.44 5.62
C ALA A 201 -23.51 2.24 6.35
N SER A 202 -22.86 1.07 6.32
CA SER A 202 -23.31 -0.16 6.98
C SER A 202 -22.61 -0.45 8.32
N ASP A 203 -21.76 0.46 8.81
CA ASP A 203 -20.90 0.26 10.00
C ASP A 203 -20.05 -1.01 9.91
N ASN A 204 -19.64 -1.39 8.70
CA ASN A 204 -18.77 -2.53 8.47
C ASN A 204 -17.31 -2.13 8.75
N ARG A 205 -16.76 -2.65 9.84
CA ARG A 205 -15.44 -2.27 10.36
C ARG A 205 -14.53 -3.48 10.47
N VAL A 206 -13.23 -3.25 10.41
CA VAL A 206 -12.22 -4.24 10.77
C VAL A 206 -12.47 -4.72 12.20
N VAL A 207 -12.70 -6.02 12.37
CA VAL A 207 -12.98 -6.64 13.66
C VAL A 207 -11.74 -7.22 14.34
N GLN A 208 -10.72 -7.51 13.54
CA GLN A 208 -9.43 -8.05 14.01
C GLN A 208 -8.64 -7.01 14.80
N PRO A 209 -7.76 -7.44 15.71
CA PRO A 209 -6.78 -6.53 16.30
C PRO A 209 -5.95 -5.84 15.20
N LEU A 210 -6.02 -4.51 15.17
CA LEU A 210 -5.30 -3.65 14.25
C LEU A 210 -4.22 -2.86 15.00
N ARG A 211 -2.98 -2.95 14.53
CA ARG A 211 -1.91 -2.06 14.94
C ARG A 211 -1.51 -1.17 13.78
N VAL A 212 -1.48 0.15 14.02
CA VAL A 212 -1.04 1.12 13.02
C VAL A 212 0.25 1.78 13.49
N ILE A 213 1.27 1.78 12.63
CA ILE A 213 2.55 2.44 12.90
C ILE A 213 2.82 3.40 11.76
N TRP A 214 3.24 4.62 12.09
CA TRP A 214 3.53 5.65 11.09
C TRP A 214 4.81 6.40 11.39
N GLY A 215 5.38 7.04 10.36
CA GLY A 215 6.55 7.88 10.52
C GLY A 215 6.18 9.24 11.13
N GLU A 216 6.83 9.61 12.24
CA GLU A 216 6.67 10.91 12.87
C GLU A 216 7.00 12.06 11.89
N HIS A 217 8.00 11.84 11.04
CA HIS A 217 8.45 12.78 10.02
C HIS A 217 7.75 12.56 8.67
N GLY A 218 6.90 11.52 8.57
CA GLY A 218 6.10 11.19 7.39
C GLY A 218 4.95 12.19 7.16
N SER A 219 4.45 12.23 5.93
CA SER A 219 3.33 13.13 5.60
C SER A 219 2.01 12.66 6.19
N VAL A 220 1.84 11.35 6.42
CA VAL A 220 0.59 10.79 6.99
C VAL A 220 0.38 11.34 8.39
N GLY A 221 1.35 11.19 9.28
CA GLY A 221 1.25 11.67 10.66
C GLY A 221 1.18 13.20 10.79
N ARG A 222 1.73 13.94 9.80
CA ARG A 222 1.65 15.41 9.79
C ARG A 222 0.33 15.96 9.28
N CYS A 223 -0.37 15.21 8.41
CA CYS A 223 -1.60 15.69 7.78
C CYS A 223 -2.87 15.12 8.43
N PHE A 224 -2.77 14.02 9.18
CA PHE A 224 -3.93 13.29 9.70
C PHE A 224 -3.72 12.83 11.14
N ASP A 225 -4.81 12.83 11.92
CA ASP A 225 -4.87 12.09 13.19
C ASP A 225 -5.10 10.60 12.88
N VAL A 226 -3.98 9.90 12.73
CA VAL A 226 -3.97 8.51 12.25
C VAL A 226 -4.82 7.58 13.13
N LEU A 227 -4.66 7.67 14.45
CA LEU A 227 -5.40 6.78 15.35
C LEU A 227 -6.88 7.10 15.39
N SER A 228 -7.26 8.37 15.39
CA SER A 228 -8.66 8.78 15.39
C SER A 228 -9.38 8.24 14.16
N LEU A 229 -8.77 8.43 12.98
CA LEU A 229 -9.34 7.95 11.72
C LEU A 229 -9.46 6.43 11.65
N TRP A 230 -8.47 5.69 12.17
CA TRP A 230 -8.56 4.23 12.20
C TRP A 230 -9.59 3.71 13.22
N ARG A 231 -9.82 4.41 14.34
CA ARG A 231 -10.88 4.05 15.30
C ARG A 231 -12.28 4.15 14.71
N GLU A 232 -12.46 4.95 13.67
CA GLU A 232 -13.71 4.98 12.90
C GLU A 232 -13.88 3.77 11.98
N ARG A 233 -12.79 3.09 11.60
CA ARG A 233 -12.78 1.98 10.62
C ARG A 233 -12.49 0.62 11.24
N ALA A 234 -12.09 0.55 12.50
CA ALA A 234 -11.75 -0.70 13.17
C ALA A 234 -12.19 -0.68 14.65
N LYS A 235 -12.56 -1.86 15.16
CA LYS A 235 -13.08 -2.00 16.53
C LYS A 235 -11.99 -2.05 17.59
N ASN A 236 -10.82 -2.58 17.25
CA ASN A 236 -9.70 -2.74 18.18
C ASN A 236 -8.41 -2.20 17.56
N VAL A 237 -8.11 -0.92 17.85
CA VAL A 237 -6.99 -0.19 17.25
C VAL A 237 -5.98 0.22 18.31
N SER A 238 -4.73 -0.09 18.05
CA SER A 238 -3.56 0.45 18.76
C SER A 238 -2.56 1.00 17.75
N GLY A 239 -1.65 1.86 18.20
CA GLY A 239 -0.61 2.35 17.30
C GLY A 239 0.28 3.39 17.92
N MET A 240 1.33 3.77 17.19
CA MET A 240 2.30 4.78 17.60
C MET A 240 3.07 5.33 16.39
N ALA A 241 3.60 6.52 16.53
CA ALA A 241 4.61 7.05 15.62
C ALA A 241 6.00 6.44 15.94
N LEU A 242 6.83 6.32 14.92
CA LEU A 242 8.26 6.03 15.05
C LEU A 242 9.07 7.21 14.50
N PRO A 243 10.30 7.45 14.99
CA PRO A 243 11.14 8.57 14.57
C PRO A 243 11.78 8.33 13.18
N CYS A 244 10.95 8.16 12.17
CA CYS A 244 11.32 7.87 10.77
C CYS A 244 10.34 8.58 9.81
N GLY A 245 10.55 8.41 8.51
CA GLY A 245 9.66 8.89 7.45
C GLY A 245 8.66 7.84 7.00
N HIS A 246 8.47 7.75 5.68
CA HIS A 246 7.46 6.91 5.05
C HIS A 246 7.88 5.43 4.92
N TYR A 247 9.15 5.16 4.74
CA TYR A 247 9.65 3.83 4.38
C TYR A 247 10.13 3.05 5.60
N LEU A 248 9.24 2.88 6.59
CA LEU A 248 9.51 2.36 7.92
C LEU A 248 10.34 1.07 7.95
N ALA A 249 10.13 0.18 6.98
CA ALA A 249 10.84 -1.10 6.93
C ALA A 249 12.30 -0.96 6.44
N GLU A 250 12.66 0.21 5.88
CA GLU A 250 14.01 0.49 5.37
C GLU A 250 14.72 1.62 6.11
N GLU A 251 14.00 2.50 6.81
CA GLU A 251 14.54 3.55 7.67
C GLU A 251 14.89 3.03 9.07
#